data_da844940ed39ca49ac4ec444c052cc00
#
_entry.id   da844940ed39ca49ac4ec444c052cc00
#
_cell.length_a   1.000
_cell.length_b   1.000
_cell.length_c   1.000
_cell.angle_alpha   90.00
_cell.angle_beta   90.00
_cell.angle_gamma   90.00
#
_symmetry.space_group_name_H-M   'P 1'
#
loop_
_entity.id
_entity.type
_entity.pdbx_description
1 polymer ?
#
loop_
_entity_poly.entity_id
_entity_poly.type
_entity_poly.pdbx_seq_one_letter_code
_entity_poly.pdbx_strand_id
1 'polypeptide(L)'
;MGNIEQKKDGGILTLELNSPPVNSYTHEMLRQLDDCILQARFDETTHVIVLTGAGEKFFSAGADINMLAKQSLAYKYNFAVHGNEVLLRMERTPKLIIAAINGHAIGGGLEIAMAADIRIAKKDAGRMGLAEVNLGVMPGMGGTQRLPRLVGKGRGLELCATGKQLAFEEALESGLIHYIYEKDNFMEQVMDYARQFVPPNKASFAVGKIKRAIQAGLESSLAEGLALEHEVLYQAFGSEDGNEGVKAYLEKRTAKYQGK
;
A
#
# COMPACT_ATOMS: atom_id res chain seq x y z
N MET A 1 -4.62 22.87 -6.80
CA MET A 1 -4.07 22.13 -5.64
C MET A 1 -4.25 20.66 -5.93
N GLY A 2 -3.27 19.82 -5.56
CA GLY A 2 -3.44 18.37 -5.69
C GLY A 2 -4.50 17.84 -4.73
N ASN A 3 -5.12 16.73 -5.10
CA ASN A 3 -6.18 16.06 -4.32
C ASN A 3 -6.08 14.54 -4.44
N ILE A 4 -6.83 13.83 -3.60
CA ILE A 4 -7.05 12.39 -3.71
C ILE A 4 -8.42 12.17 -4.36
N GLU A 5 -8.41 11.65 -5.58
CA GLU A 5 -9.65 11.29 -6.25
C GLU A 5 -10.10 9.89 -5.84
N GLN A 6 -11.39 9.72 -5.64
CA GLN A 6 -11.98 8.46 -5.17
C GLN A 6 -12.94 7.89 -6.20
N LYS A 7 -12.80 6.60 -6.49
CA LYS A 7 -13.75 5.86 -7.32
C LYS A 7 -14.02 4.51 -6.69
N LYS A 8 -15.29 4.16 -6.51
CA LYS A 8 -15.70 2.86 -5.98
C LYS A 8 -16.36 2.01 -7.04
N ASP A 9 -15.93 0.75 -7.13
CA ASP A 9 -16.47 -0.25 -8.05
C ASP A 9 -16.49 -1.62 -7.35
N GLY A 10 -17.67 -2.18 -7.17
CA GLY A 10 -17.88 -3.56 -6.71
C GLY A 10 -17.14 -3.95 -5.43
N GLY A 11 -17.01 -3.08 -4.44
CA GLY A 11 -16.28 -3.36 -3.19
C GLY A 11 -14.79 -3.01 -3.23
N ILE A 12 -14.32 -2.41 -4.33
CA ILE A 12 -12.96 -1.89 -4.49
C ILE A 12 -13.02 -0.37 -4.47
N LEU A 13 -12.25 0.26 -3.59
CA LEU A 13 -12.06 1.70 -3.55
C LEU A 13 -10.72 2.05 -4.21
N THR A 14 -10.76 2.75 -5.32
CA THR A 14 -9.56 3.32 -5.96
C THR A 14 -9.32 4.72 -5.42
N LEU A 15 -8.09 4.98 -4.95
CA LEU A 15 -7.60 6.28 -4.52
C LEU A 15 -6.51 6.71 -5.49
N GLU A 16 -6.75 7.80 -6.21
CA GLU A 16 -5.83 8.33 -7.20
C GLU A 16 -5.13 9.59 -6.65
N LEU A 17 -3.80 9.53 -6.60
CA LEU A 17 -2.96 10.68 -6.26
C LEU A 17 -2.95 11.65 -7.45
N ASN A 18 -3.71 12.74 -7.37
CA ASN A 18 -3.88 13.68 -8.47
C ASN A 18 -3.25 15.04 -8.13
N SER A 19 -2.01 15.22 -8.54
CA SER A 19 -1.26 16.48 -8.43
C SER A 19 -0.29 16.62 -9.61
N PRO A 20 -0.82 16.93 -10.82
CA PRO A 20 0.02 17.03 -12.00
C PRO A 20 1.06 18.13 -11.88
N PRO A 21 2.23 18.01 -12.55
CA PRO A 21 2.56 16.98 -13.54
C PRO A 21 3.17 15.69 -12.97
N VAL A 22 3.54 15.64 -11.68
CA VAL A 22 4.36 14.55 -11.11
C VAL A 22 3.73 13.87 -9.88
N ASN A 23 2.49 14.20 -9.57
CA ASN A 23 1.76 13.68 -8.41
C ASN A 23 2.54 13.84 -7.09
N SER A 24 3.20 15.02 -6.93
CA SER A 24 3.83 15.37 -5.66
C SER A 24 2.74 15.72 -4.63
N TYR A 25 2.96 15.29 -3.40
CA TYR A 25 1.97 15.51 -2.34
C TYR A 25 2.39 16.64 -1.39
N THR A 26 1.38 17.34 -0.90
CA THR A 26 1.43 18.32 0.16
C THR A 26 0.89 17.74 1.47
N HIS A 27 0.99 18.50 2.56
CA HIS A 27 0.35 18.12 3.84
C HIS A 27 -1.16 17.92 3.68
N GLU A 28 -1.81 18.76 2.87
CA GLU A 28 -3.25 18.65 2.62
C GLU A 28 -3.62 17.33 1.90
N MET A 29 -2.82 16.92 0.91
CA MET A 29 -3.03 15.62 0.25
C MET A 29 -2.80 14.44 1.19
N LEU A 30 -1.81 14.52 2.10
CA LEU A 30 -1.61 13.50 3.13
C LEU A 30 -2.82 13.39 4.07
N ARG A 31 -3.40 14.53 4.48
CA ARG A 31 -4.63 14.55 5.26
C ARG A 31 -5.79 13.90 4.51
N GLN A 32 -5.97 14.25 3.24
CA GLN A 32 -7.01 13.63 2.41
C GLN A 32 -6.79 12.12 2.26
N LEU A 33 -5.55 11.66 2.07
CA LEU A 33 -5.25 10.22 2.04
C LEU A 33 -5.59 9.55 3.37
N ASP A 34 -5.24 10.18 4.50
CA ASP A 34 -5.56 9.69 5.84
C ASP A 34 -7.08 9.56 6.05
N ASP A 35 -7.82 10.60 5.69
CA ASP A 35 -9.28 10.61 5.77
C ASP A 35 -9.91 9.52 4.89
N CYS A 36 -9.43 9.33 3.66
CA CYS A 36 -9.90 8.28 2.76
C CYS A 36 -9.67 6.88 3.35
N ILE A 37 -8.48 6.62 3.89
CA ILE A 37 -8.16 5.33 4.53
C ILE A 37 -9.02 5.11 5.79
N LEU A 38 -9.21 6.16 6.58
CA LEU A 38 -10.06 6.10 7.78
C LEU A 38 -11.52 5.81 7.41
N GLN A 39 -12.07 6.52 6.44
CA GLN A 39 -13.43 6.27 5.94
C GLN A 39 -13.58 4.85 5.39
N ALA A 40 -12.63 4.38 4.56
CA ALA A 40 -12.63 3.03 4.02
C ALA A 40 -12.60 1.96 5.12
N ARG A 41 -11.95 2.21 6.26
CA ARG A 41 -11.92 1.29 7.41
C ARG A 41 -13.31 1.02 7.97
N PHE A 42 -14.16 2.05 8.05
CA PHE A 42 -15.53 1.97 8.58
C PHE A 42 -16.56 1.59 7.51
N ASP A 43 -16.22 1.66 6.24
CA ASP A 43 -17.13 1.28 5.16
C ASP A 43 -17.14 -0.24 4.97
N GLU A 44 -18.20 -0.90 5.45
CA GLU A 44 -18.38 -2.34 5.36
C GLU A 44 -18.51 -2.86 3.92
N THR A 45 -18.79 -1.97 2.97
CA THR A 45 -18.92 -2.32 1.55
C THR A 45 -17.64 -2.12 0.75
N THR A 46 -16.55 -1.66 1.38
CA THR A 46 -15.20 -1.61 0.82
C THR A 46 -14.38 -2.78 1.36
N HIS A 47 -13.83 -3.60 0.48
CA HIS A 47 -13.05 -4.80 0.83
C HIS A 47 -11.59 -4.68 0.43
N VAL A 48 -11.30 -3.97 -0.67
CA VAL A 48 -9.96 -3.74 -1.19
C VAL A 48 -9.79 -2.25 -1.50
N ILE A 49 -8.58 -1.73 -1.27
CA ILE A 49 -8.19 -0.37 -1.64
C ILE A 49 -7.10 -0.47 -2.70
N VAL A 50 -7.23 0.26 -3.80
CA VAL A 50 -6.21 0.39 -4.85
C VAL A 50 -5.70 1.82 -4.85
N LEU A 51 -4.38 1.99 -4.72
CA LEU A 51 -3.72 3.29 -4.83
C LEU A 51 -3.06 3.40 -6.21
N THR A 52 -3.24 4.52 -6.89
CA THR A 52 -2.57 4.80 -8.17
C THR A 52 -2.25 6.29 -8.32
N GLY A 53 -1.50 6.67 -9.33
CA GLY A 53 -1.24 8.07 -9.66
C GLY A 53 -2.05 8.53 -10.86
N ALA A 54 -2.44 9.80 -10.90
CA ALA A 54 -3.10 10.39 -12.06
C ALA A 54 -2.15 10.46 -13.26
N GLY A 55 -2.70 10.24 -14.44
CA GLY A 55 -1.94 10.25 -15.70
C GLY A 55 -1.06 9.01 -15.89
N GLU A 56 -0.07 9.12 -16.79
CA GLU A 56 0.68 7.95 -17.27
C GLU A 56 2.14 7.89 -16.81
N LYS A 57 2.68 9.00 -16.30
CA LYS A 57 4.12 9.16 -16.10
C LYS A 57 4.57 8.91 -14.66
N PHE A 58 3.75 9.26 -13.69
CA PHE A 58 4.10 9.15 -12.29
C PHE A 58 2.99 8.49 -11.48
N PHE A 59 3.38 7.53 -10.66
CA PHE A 59 2.62 7.17 -9.48
C PHE A 59 2.69 8.34 -8.48
N SER A 60 3.91 8.72 -8.06
CA SER A 60 4.18 9.93 -7.30
C SER A 60 5.69 10.22 -7.26
N ALA A 61 6.06 11.50 -7.37
CA ALA A 61 7.44 11.98 -7.19
C ALA A 61 7.79 12.30 -5.73
N GLY A 62 6.89 12.01 -4.78
CA GLY A 62 7.11 12.27 -3.36
C GLY A 62 6.60 13.65 -2.91
N ALA A 63 7.17 14.17 -1.83
CA ALA A 63 6.77 15.44 -1.26
C ALA A 63 7.03 16.63 -2.21
N ASP A 64 6.16 17.63 -2.18
CA ASP A 64 6.38 18.87 -2.91
C ASP A 64 7.56 19.65 -2.31
N ILE A 65 8.70 19.60 -3.00
CA ILE A 65 9.95 20.25 -2.58
C ILE A 65 9.80 21.78 -2.55
N ASN A 66 9.01 22.37 -3.45
CA ASN A 66 8.78 23.82 -3.44
C ASN A 66 7.98 24.26 -2.20
N MET A 67 7.05 23.43 -1.76
CA MET A 67 6.33 23.63 -0.49
C MET A 67 7.30 23.48 0.68
N LEU A 68 8.06 22.40 0.75
CA LEU A 68 9.00 22.12 1.85
C LEU A 68 10.10 23.19 1.96
N ALA A 69 10.63 23.69 0.85
CA ALA A 69 11.70 24.70 0.86
C ALA A 69 11.31 25.98 1.63
N LYS A 70 10.03 26.31 1.66
CA LYS A 70 9.49 27.52 2.31
C LYS A 70 9.15 27.31 3.78
N GLN A 71 9.26 26.09 4.30
CA GLN A 71 8.79 25.74 5.63
C GLN A 71 9.92 25.72 6.68
N SER A 72 9.54 25.95 7.94
CA SER A 72 10.44 25.82 9.09
C SER A 72 10.87 24.36 9.30
N LEU A 73 11.97 24.18 10.04
CA LEU A 73 12.44 22.85 10.42
C LEU A 73 11.38 22.07 11.20
N ALA A 74 10.69 22.76 12.13
CA ALA A 74 9.61 22.15 12.92
C ALA A 74 8.45 21.66 12.03
N TYR A 75 8.08 22.45 11.01
CA TYR A 75 7.06 22.02 10.05
C TYR A 75 7.50 20.77 9.27
N LYS A 76 8.73 20.77 8.73
CA LYS A 76 9.28 19.63 7.98
C LYS A 76 9.30 18.35 8.82
N TYR A 77 9.68 18.47 10.09
CA TYR A 77 9.64 17.37 11.04
C TYR A 77 8.22 16.84 11.24
N ASN A 78 7.26 17.72 11.59
CA ASN A 78 5.88 17.31 11.81
C ASN A 78 5.20 16.78 10.55
N PHE A 79 5.56 17.28 9.37
CA PHE A 79 5.11 16.76 8.09
C PHE A 79 5.55 15.30 7.88
N ALA A 80 6.81 14.98 8.18
CA ALA A 80 7.31 13.61 8.10
C ALA A 80 6.67 12.69 9.15
N VAL A 81 6.48 13.19 10.38
CA VAL A 81 5.78 12.43 11.46
C VAL A 81 4.35 12.10 11.02
N HIS A 82 3.58 13.09 10.57
CA HIS A 82 2.22 12.86 10.09
C HIS A 82 2.19 11.88 8.90
N GLY A 83 3.14 12.01 7.95
CA GLY A 83 3.26 11.05 6.85
C GLY A 83 3.46 9.61 7.35
N ASN A 84 4.33 9.40 8.34
CA ASN A 84 4.50 8.09 8.97
C ASN A 84 3.21 7.57 9.63
N GLU A 85 2.45 8.44 10.31
CA GLU A 85 1.17 8.07 10.94
C GLU A 85 0.15 7.61 9.89
N VAL A 86 0.06 8.31 8.75
CA VAL A 86 -0.80 7.93 7.62
C VAL A 86 -0.40 6.56 7.06
N LEU A 87 0.89 6.33 6.82
CA LEU A 87 1.38 5.05 6.30
C LEU A 87 1.18 3.90 7.29
N LEU A 88 1.37 4.12 8.59
CA LEU A 88 1.03 3.15 9.63
C LEU A 88 -0.47 2.84 9.66
N ARG A 89 -1.33 3.84 9.42
CA ARG A 89 -2.78 3.63 9.30
C ARG A 89 -3.12 2.73 8.11
N MET A 90 -2.45 2.91 6.96
CA MET A 90 -2.60 2.03 5.80
C MET A 90 -2.25 0.58 6.17
N GLU A 91 -1.10 0.35 6.77
CA GLU A 91 -0.61 -0.96 7.20
C GLU A 91 -1.55 -1.63 8.21
N ARG A 92 -2.15 -0.85 9.13
CA ARG A 92 -3.03 -1.35 10.19
C ARG A 92 -4.52 -1.39 9.81
N THR A 93 -4.87 -0.95 8.60
CA THR A 93 -6.26 -1.04 8.11
C THR A 93 -6.56 -2.48 7.71
N PRO A 94 -7.65 -3.11 8.24
CA PRO A 94 -7.96 -4.52 8.01
C PRO A 94 -8.59 -4.75 6.61
N LYS A 95 -8.04 -4.09 5.61
CA LYS A 95 -8.42 -4.22 4.20
C LYS A 95 -7.16 -4.32 3.37
N LEU A 96 -7.18 -5.17 2.34
CA LEU A 96 -6.03 -5.31 1.47
C LEU A 96 -5.82 -4.00 0.69
N ILE A 97 -4.58 -3.52 0.67
CA ILE A 97 -4.19 -2.31 -0.07
C ILE A 97 -3.22 -2.71 -1.17
N ILE A 98 -3.55 -2.36 -2.39
CA ILE A 98 -2.76 -2.63 -3.59
C ILE A 98 -2.23 -1.32 -4.15
N ALA A 99 -0.92 -1.17 -4.28
CA ALA A 99 -0.31 -0.06 -5.03
C ALA A 99 -0.21 -0.47 -6.51
N ALA A 100 -1.02 0.17 -7.34
CA ALA A 100 -0.97 0.09 -8.80
C ALA A 100 -0.01 1.16 -9.32
N ILE A 101 1.26 0.78 -9.48
CA ILE A 101 2.35 1.70 -9.83
C ILE A 101 2.37 1.91 -11.33
N ASN A 102 1.60 2.91 -11.78
CA ASN A 102 1.37 3.23 -13.19
C ASN A 102 2.49 4.05 -13.85
N GLY A 103 3.51 4.45 -13.07
CA GLY A 103 4.62 5.28 -13.51
C GLY A 103 5.72 5.37 -12.44
N HIS A 104 6.58 6.39 -12.54
CA HIS A 104 7.64 6.59 -11.56
C HIS A 104 7.12 6.68 -10.12
N ALA A 105 7.77 5.96 -9.19
CA ALA A 105 7.51 6.02 -7.74
C ALA A 105 8.81 6.43 -7.02
N ILE A 106 8.97 7.71 -6.71
CA ILE A 106 10.24 8.27 -6.24
C ILE A 106 10.07 8.88 -4.85
N GLY A 107 11.08 8.69 -4.01
CA GLY A 107 11.11 9.24 -2.66
C GLY A 107 9.88 8.85 -1.85
N GLY A 108 9.20 9.82 -1.25
CA GLY A 108 7.96 9.59 -0.52
C GLY A 108 6.86 8.91 -1.33
N GLY A 109 6.89 8.98 -2.67
CA GLY A 109 5.99 8.19 -3.53
C GLY A 109 6.25 6.69 -3.42
N LEU A 110 7.53 6.30 -3.36
CA LEU A 110 7.87 4.90 -3.07
C LEU A 110 7.56 4.53 -1.61
N GLU A 111 7.71 5.45 -0.65
CA GLU A 111 7.34 5.21 0.74
C GLU A 111 5.85 4.88 0.89
N ILE A 112 4.98 5.64 0.18
CA ILE A 112 3.54 5.33 0.09
C ILE A 112 3.30 3.95 -0.54
N ALA A 113 3.96 3.63 -1.65
CA ALA A 113 3.81 2.33 -2.31
C ALA A 113 4.28 1.17 -1.41
N MET A 114 5.35 1.33 -0.63
CA MET A 114 5.84 0.31 0.30
C MET A 114 4.90 0.07 1.49
N ALA A 115 4.08 1.04 1.88
CA ALA A 115 3.07 0.87 2.92
C ALA A 115 1.82 0.11 2.44
N ALA A 116 1.65 -0.10 1.14
CA ALA A 116 0.64 -1.00 0.61
C ALA A 116 1.06 -2.48 0.81
N ASP A 117 0.09 -3.38 0.84
CA ASP A 117 0.34 -4.81 1.03
C ASP A 117 0.94 -5.44 -0.23
N ILE A 118 0.39 -5.10 -1.39
CA ILE A 118 0.79 -5.62 -2.69
C ILE A 118 1.16 -4.46 -3.61
N ARG A 119 2.25 -4.60 -4.34
CA ARG A 119 2.76 -3.63 -5.31
C ARG A 119 2.79 -4.27 -6.68
N ILE A 120 2.06 -3.67 -7.63
CA ILE A 120 1.97 -4.11 -9.03
C ILE A 120 2.43 -2.95 -9.90
N ALA A 121 3.46 -3.17 -10.70
CA ALA A 121 4.00 -2.13 -11.60
C ALA A 121 3.50 -2.33 -13.03
N LYS A 122 3.31 -1.21 -13.73
CA LYS A 122 3.01 -1.17 -15.16
C LYS A 122 4.31 -1.32 -15.94
N LYS A 123 4.38 -2.29 -16.82
CA LYS A 123 5.55 -2.59 -17.65
C LYS A 123 6.05 -1.34 -18.40
N ASP A 124 7.36 -1.15 -18.39
CA ASP A 124 8.07 -0.08 -19.11
C ASP A 124 7.59 1.35 -18.78
N ALA A 125 6.86 1.54 -17.66
CA ALA A 125 6.23 2.84 -17.34
C ALA A 125 7.10 3.75 -16.46
N GLY A 126 8.19 3.25 -15.86
CA GLY A 126 8.98 4.09 -14.97
C GLY A 126 10.08 3.39 -14.20
N ARG A 127 10.48 4.05 -13.14
CA ARG A 127 11.50 3.60 -12.18
C ARG A 127 11.02 3.88 -10.76
N MET A 128 11.62 3.22 -9.78
CA MET A 128 11.33 3.48 -8.38
C MET A 128 12.60 3.55 -7.54
N GLY A 129 12.61 4.39 -6.52
CA GLY A 129 13.77 4.54 -5.64
C GLY A 129 13.60 5.64 -4.60
N LEU A 130 14.43 5.60 -3.59
CA LEU A 130 14.53 6.63 -2.54
C LEU A 130 15.71 7.54 -2.89
N ALA A 131 15.42 8.68 -3.52
CA ALA A 131 16.42 9.59 -4.09
C ALA A 131 16.75 10.79 -3.20
N GLU A 132 16.30 10.79 -1.95
CA GLU A 132 16.43 11.90 -0.99
C GLU A 132 17.87 12.28 -0.71
N VAL A 133 18.81 11.34 -0.76
CA VAL A 133 20.25 11.60 -0.57
C VAL A 133 20.81 12.58 -1.59
N ASN A 134 20.25 12.62 -2.80
CA ASN A 134 20.65 13.57 -3.83
C ASN A 134 20.26 15.03 -3.50
N LEU A 135 19.37 15.20 -2.51
CA LEU A 135 18.98 16.50 -1.94
C LEU A 135 19.71 16.79 -0.60
N GLY A 136 20.65 15.94 -0.19
CA GLY A 136 21.36 16.06 1.09
C GLY A 136 20.50 15.73 2.30
N VAL A 137 19.40 14.96 2.11
CA VAL A 137 18.49 14.51 3.17
C VAL A 137 18.29 13.00 3.08
N MET A 138 17.45 12.44 3.94
CA MET A 138 17.12 11.02 3.97
C MET A 138 15.62 10.81 3.78
N PRO A 139 15.17 9.58 3.42
CA PRO A 139 13.75 9.22 3.41
C PRO A 139 13.10 9.50 4.76
N GLY A 140 11.98 10.22 4.76
CA GLY A 140 11.37 10.76 5.98
C GLY A 140 10.10 10.05 6.44
N MET A 141 9.47 9.24 5.58
CA MET A 141 8.22 8.55 5.91
C MET A 141 8.38 7.03 6.02
N GLY A 142 9.52 6.58 6.52
CA GLY A 142 9.79 5.18 6.84
C GLY A 142 10.49 4.39 5.75
N GLY A 143 10.99 5.02 4.69
CA GLY A 143 11.74 4.37 3.61
C GLY A 143 12.97 3.61 4.12
N THR A 144 13.72 4.21 5.06
CA THR A 144 14.87 3.56 5.71
C THR A 144 14.49 2.35 6.57
N GLN A 145 13.23 2.18 6.88
CA GLN A 145 12.70 1.07 7.69
C GLN A 145 12.02 0.01 6.82
N ARG A 146 11.15 0.43 5.89
CA ARG A 146 10.40 -0.49 5.02
C ARG A 146 11.27 -1.12 3.94
N LEU A 147 12.08 -0.32 3.26
CA LEU A 147 12.91 -0.83 2.17
C LEU A 147 13.83 -1.99 2.61
N PRO A 148 14.65 -1.86 3.68
CA PRO A 148 15.52 -2.98 4.10
C PRO A 148 14.77 -4.20 4.64
N ARG A 149 13.52 -4.04 5.10
CA ARG A 149 12.66 -5.18 5.46
C ARG A 149 12.14 -5.94 4.24
N LEU A 150 12.01 -5.27 3.09
CA LEU A 150 11.57 -5.89 1.83
C LEU A 150 12.73 -6.51 1.05
N VAL A 151 13.87 -5.81 0.92
CA VAL A 151 14.97 -6.23 0.04
C VAL A 151 16.23 -6.69 0.79
N GLY A 152 16.18 -6.75 2.11
CA GLY A 152 17.32 -7.07 2.97
C GLY A 152 18.19 -5.84 3.29
N LYS A 153 18.89 -5.92 4.46
CA LYS A 153 19.63 -4.78 5.04
C LYS A 153 20.67 -4.20 4.09
N GLY A 154 21.51 -5.04 3.47
CA GLY A 154 22.62 -4.58 2.62
C GLY A 154 22.11 -3.85 1.39
N ARG A 155 21.15 -4.44 0.70
CA ARG A 155 20.54 -3.84 -0.49
C ARG A 155 19.77 -2.55 -0.16
N GLY A 156 19.01 -2.56 0.93
CA GLY A 156 18.27 -1.38 1.39
C GLY A 156 19.21 -0.20 1.72
N LEU A 157 20.32 -0.46 2.41
CA LEU A 157 21.33 0.56 2.71
C LEU A 157 21.97 1.12 1.43
N GLU A 158 22.39 0.25 0.50
CA GLU A 158 22.95 0.65 -0.78
C GLU A 158 22.00 1.59 -1.54
N LEU A 159 20.73 1.17 -1.71
CA LEU A 159 19.73 1.92 -2.46
C LEU A 159 19.43 3.29 -1.82
N CYS A 160 19.29 3.36 -0.49
CA CYS A 160 19.09 4.63 0.22
C CYS A 160 20.32 5.55 0.12
N ALA A 161 21.55 4.99 0.28
CA ALA A 161 22.77 5.77 0.33
C ALA A 161 23.24 6.27 -1.04
N THR A 162 22.89 5.54 -2.11
CA THR A 162 23.23 5.93 -3.50
C THR A 162 22.13 6.74 -4.18
N GLY A 163 20.89 6.65 -3.68
CA GLY A 163 19.72 7.22 -4.37
C GLY A 163 19.42 6.54 -5.71
N LYS A 164 19.95 5.31 -5.93
CA LYS A 164 19.72 4.54 -7.16
C LYS A 164 18.24 4.28 -7.35
N GLN A 165 17.76 4.54 -8.57
CA GLN A 165 16.41 4.19 -9.01
C GLN A 165 16.46 2.88 -9.80
N LEU A 166 15.68 1.91 -9.37
CA LEU A 166 15.54 0.60 -10.00
C LEU A 166 14.57 0.66 -11.18
N ALA A 167 14.84 -0.09 -12.24
CA ALA A 167 13.81 -0.50 -13.18
C ALA A 167 12.82 -1.45 -12.49
N PHE A 168 11.63 -1.62 -13.03
CA PHE A 168 10.62 -2.48 -12.38
C PHE A 168 11.04 -3.95 -12.36
N GLU A 169 11.80 -4.40 -13.35
CA GLU A 169 12.39 -5.76 -13.40
C GLU A 169 13.37 -5.97 -12.22
N GLU A 170 14.29 -5.00 -12.00
CA GLU A 170 15.22 -5.07 -10.85
C GLU A 170 14.45 -5.04 -9.51
N ALA A 171 13.35 -4.29 -9.45
CA ALA A 171 12.49 -4.20 -8.27
C ALA A 171 11.73 -5.52 -8.03
N LEU A 172 11.29 -6.20 -9.08
CA LEU A 172 10.66 -7.53 -9.00
C LEU A 172 11.68 -8.59 -8.52
N GLU A 173 12.86 -8.64 -9.12
CA GLU A 173 13.94 -9.56 -8.73
C GLU A 173 14.36 -9.39 -7.26
N SER A 174 14.35 -8.14 -6.76
CA SER A 174 14.68 -7.84 -5.36
C SER A 174 13.56 -8.07 -4.36
N GLY A 175 12.35 -8.41 -4.81
CA GLY A 175 11.17 -8.55 -3.96
C GLY A 175 10.53 -7.22 -3.52
N LEU A 176 10.97 -6.09 -4.08
CA LEU A 176 10.38 -4.79 -3.78
C LEU A 176 8.96 -4.66 -4.34
N ILE A 177 8.68 -5.27 -5.49
CA ILE A 177 7.34 -5.41 -6.06
C ILE A 177 6.97 -6.87 -6.27
N HIS A 178 5.69 -7.16 -6.46
CA HIS A 178 5.16 -8.52 -6.55
C HIS A 178 4.89 -8.93 -7.99
N TYR A 179 4.46 -7.99 -8.84
CA TYR A 179 4.08 -8.26 -10.23
C TYR A 179 4.42 -7.08 -11.13
N ILE A 180 4.67 -7.40 -12.40
CA ILE A 180 4.67 -6.45 -13.51
C ILE A 180 3.55 -6.87 -14.45
N TYR A 181 2.59 -5.98 -14.70
CA TYR A 181 1.50 -6.20 -15.63
C TYR A 181 1.72 -5.44 -16.93
N GLU A 182 1.16 -5.96 -18.01
CA GLU A 182 1.31 -5.37 -19.33
C GLU A 182 0.77 -3.93 -19.38
N LYS A 183 1.34 -3.13 -20.26
CA LYS A 183 1.03 -1.72 -20.39
C LYS A 183 -0.42 -1.48 -20.81
N ASP A 184 -0.87 -2.29 -21.77
CA ASP A 184 -2.24 -2.22 -22.25
C ASP A 184 -3.19 -2.78 -21.18
N ASN A 185 -4.25 -2.03 -20.89
CA ASN A 185 -5.25 -2.40 -19.88
C ASN A 185 -4.68 -2.62 -18.46
N PHE A 186 -3.58 -1.95 -18.10
CA PHE A 186 -2.93 -2.10 -16.80
C PHE A 186 -3.91 -2.03 -15.62
N MET A 187 -4.73 -0.98 -15.57
CA MET A 187 -5.68 -0.81 -14.47
C MET A 187 -6.78 -1.87 -14.47
N GLU A 188 -7.20 -2.37 -15.63
CA GLU A 188 -8.15 -3.48 -15.71
C GLU A 188 -7.57 -4.75 -15.11
N GLN A 189 -6.31 -5.10 -15.45
CA GLN A 189 -5.60 -6.23 -14.87
C GLN A 189 -5.44 -6.11 -13.35
N VAL A 190 -5.14 -4.90 -12.84
CA VAL A 190 -5.08 -4.64 -11.38
C VAL A 190 -6.45 -4.82 -10.74
N MET A 191 -7.52 -4.32 -11.36
CA MET A 191 -8.87 -4.48 -10.85
C MET A 191 -9.32 -5.95 -10.86
N ASP A 192 -8.95 -6.73 -11.88
CA ASP A 192 -9.21 -8.16 -11.93
C ASP A 192 -8.49 -8.92 -10.81
N TYR A 193 -7.24 -8.54 -10.53
CA TYR A 193 -6.52 -9.07 -9.38
C TYR A 193 -7.20 -8.70 -8.06
N ALA A 194 -7.62 -7.45 -7.89
CA ALA A 194 -8.30 -6.97 -6.70
C ALA A 194 -9.66 -7.67 -6.48
N ARG A 195 -10.43 -7.94 -7.54
CA ARG A 195 -11.73 -8.65 -7.48
C ARG A 195 -11.63 -10.04 -6.87
N GLN A 196 -10.46 -10.68 -6.94
CA GLN A 196 -10.24 -11.99 -6.31
C GLN A 196 -10.40 -11.95 -4.78
N PHE A 197 -10.23 -10.79 -4.14
CA PHE A 197 -10.29 -10.59 -2.69
C PHE A 197 -11.62 -9.99 -2.22
N VAL A 198 -12.54 -9.74 -3.13
CA VAL A 198 -13.87 -9.19 -2.83
C VAL A 198 -14.90 -10.33 -2.74
N PRO A 199 -15.86 -10.29 -1.80
CA PRO A 199 -16.99 -11.19 -1.82
C PRO A 199 -17.73 -11.17 -3.19
N PRO A 200 -18.26 -12.30 -3.69
CA PRO A 200 -18.30 -13.60 -3.01
C PRO A 200 -17.03 -14.46 -3.22
N ASN A 201 -15.98 -13.95 -3.88
CA ASN A 201 -14.80 -14.72 -4.30
C ASN A 201 -13.91 -15.09 -3.12
N LYS A 202 -13.76 -14.17 -2.13
CA LYS A 202 -12.89 -14.37 -0.95
C LYS A 202 -13.54 -13.80 0.31
N ALA A 203 -13.28 -14.46 1.44
CA ALA A 203 -13.63 -13.99 2.77
C ALA A 203 -12.75 -12.77 3.14
N SER A 204 -13.17 -11.56 2.77
CA SER A 204 -12.37 -10.35 2.97
C SER A 204 -12.12 -10.05 4.45
N PHE A 205 -13.01 -10.47 5.35
CA PHE A 205 -12.77 -10.43 6.79
C PHE A 205 -11.54 -11.25 7.19
N ALA A 206 -11.41 -12.49 6.71
CA ALA A 206 -10.25 -13.33 6.96
C ALA A 206 -8.97 -12.73 6.35
N VAL A 207 -9.04 -12.13 5.15
CA VAL A 207 -7.90 -11.39 4.56
C VAL A 207 -7.41 -10.28 5.48
N GLY A 208 -8.32 -9.49 6.06
CA GLY A 208 -7.98 -8.45 7.04
C GLY A 208 -7.34 -9.01 8.31
N LYS A 209 -7.77 -10.19 8.79
CA LYS A 209 -7.16 -10.88 9.95
C LYS A 209 -5.76 -11.40 9.65
N ILE A 210 -5.55 -11.98 8.47
CA ILE A 210 -4.23 -12.43 7.99
C ILE A 210 -3.26 -11.24 7.92
N LYS A 211 -3.69 -10.14 7.31
CA LYS A 211 -2.89 -8.91 7.25
C LYS A 211 -2.47 -8.45 8.66
N ARG A 212 -3.41 -8.39 9.60
CA ARG A 212 -3.14 -7.99 10.98
C ARG A 212 -2.13 -8.91 11.66
N ALA A 213 -2.28 -10.23 11.52
CA ALA A 213 -1.38 -11.21 12.12
C ALA A 213 0.05 -11.06 11.59
N ILE A 214 0.21 -10.91 10.27
CA ILE A 214 1.52 -10.76 9.62
C ILE A 214 2.17 -9.43 10.05
N GLN A 215 1.46 -8.30 9.91
CA GLN A 215 2.02 -6.98 10.22
C GLN A 215 2.47 -6.86 11.67
N ALA A 216 1.63 -7.26 12.62
CA ALA A 216 1.98 -7.16 14.03
C ALA A 216 3.00 -8.23 14.47
N GLY A 217 2.95 -9.43 13.87
CA GLY A 217 3.89 -10.50 14.17
C GLY A 217 5.33 -10.18 13.74
N LEU A 218 5.51 -9.46 12.63
CA LEU A 218 6.84 -9.02 12.17
C LEU A 218 7.45 -7.92 13.06
N GLU A 219 6.65 -7.23 13.88
CA GLU A 219 7.07 -6.16 14.79
C GLU A 219 7.26 -6.65 16.24
N SER A 220 7.00 -7.93 16.53
CA SER A 220 7.02 -8.50 17.87
C SER A 220 7.90 -9.77 17.93
N SER A 221 8.06 -10.36 19.12
CA SER A 221 8.68 -11.68 19.26
C SER A 221 7.80 -12.76 18.61
N LEU A 222 8.39 -13.88 18.19
CA LEU A 222 7.63 -15.00 17.63
C LEU A 222 6.51 -15.47 18.57
N ALA A 223 6.78 -15.51 19.88
CA ALA A 223 5.77 -15.94 20.86
C ALA A 223 4.57 -14.99 20.93
N GLU A 224 4.81 -13.68 20.91
CA GLU A 224 3.74 -12.66 20.88
C GLU A 224 2.99 -12.69 19.56
N GLY A 225 3.71 -12.84 18.43
CA GLY A 225 3.10 -13.00 17.11
C GLY A 225 2.16 -14.21 17.05
N LEU A 226 2.60 -15.38 17.57
CA LEU A 226 1.75 -16.58 17.63
C LEU A 226 0.53 -16.40 18.55
N ALA A 227 0.68 -15.69 19.67
CA ALA A 227 -0.46 -15.40 20.56
C ALA A 227 -1.51 -14.54 19.83
N LEU A 228 -1.07 -13.51 19.11
CA LEU A 228 -1.96 -12.68 18.29
C LEU A 228 -2.59 -13.48 17.15
N GLU A 229 -1.82 -14.35 16.48
CA GLU A 229 -2.35 -15.22 15.43
C GLU A 229 -3.52 -16.08 15.94
N HIS A 230 -3.37 -16.69 17.12
CA HIS A 230 -4.44 -17.48 17.74
C HIS A 230 -5.67 -16.62 18.07
N GLU A 231 -5.49 -15.37 18.52
CA GLU A 231 -6.61 -14.46 18.79
C GLU A 231 -7.39 -14.14 17.52
N VAL A 232 -6.68 -13.75 16.45
CA VAL A 232 -7.37 -13.39 15.19
C VAL A 232 -7.92 -14.62 14.45
N LEU A 233 -7.29 -15.79 14.62
CA LEU A 233 -7.80 -17.06 14.12
C LEU A 233 -9.14 -17.42 14.78
N TYR A 234 -9.23 -17.26 16.09
CA TYR A 234 -10.50 -17.45 16.83
C TYR A 234 -11.61 -16.56 16.27
N GLN A 235 -11.30 -15.28 15.98
CA GLN A 235 -12.27 -14.37 15.37
C GLN A 235 -12.66 -14.80 13.95
N ALA A 236 -11.71 -15.31 13.15
CA ALA A 236 -11.97 -15.77 11.79
C ALA A 236 -12.86 -17.02 11.77
N PHE A 237 -12.63 -17.99 12.66
CA PHE A 237 -13.52 -19.17 12.80
C PHE A 237 -14.91 -18.81 13.30
N GLY A 238 -15.05 -17.78 14.13
CA GLY A 238 -16.36 -17.31 14.62
C GLY A 238 -17.14 -16.46 13.61
N SER A 239 -16.56 -16.13 12.47
CA SER A 239 -17.18 -15.29 11.43
C SER A 239 -18.22 -16.06 10.60
N GLU A 240 -19.14 -15.34 9.96
CA GLU A 240 -20.10 -15.95 9.02
C GLU A 240 -19.38 -16.62 7.85
N ASP A 241 -18.36 -15.92 7.30
CA ASP A 241 -17.55 -16.44 6.19
C ASP A 241 -16.70 -17.66 6.60
N GLY A 242 -16.19 -17.71 7.83
CA GLY A 242 -15.49 -18.87 8.35
C GLY A 242 -16.38 -20.12 8.40
N ASN A 243 -17.61 -19.96 8.89
CA ASN A 243 -18.61 -21.02 8.92
C ASN A 243 -19.04 -21.45 7.51
N GLU A 244 -19.29 -20.49 6.60
CA GLU A 244 -19.63 -20.76 5.21
C GLU A 244 -18.50 -21.52 4.50
N GLY A 245 -17.26 -21.12 4.69
CA GLY A 245 -16.09 -21.76 4.06
C GLY A 245 -15.97 -23.23 4.45
N VAL A 246 -16.07 -23.56 5.75
CA VAL A 246 -16.02 -24.93 6.26
C VAL A 246 -17.20 -25.75 5.73
N LYS A 247 -18.42 -25.21 5.78
CA LYS A 247 -19.61 -25.86 5.29
C LYS A 247 -19.52 -26.16 3.79
N ALA A 248 -19.14 -25.19 2.99
CA ALA A 248 -19.00 -25.33 1.54
C ALA A 248 -17.96 -26.40 1.18
N TYR A 249 -16.84 -26.46 1.91
CA TYR A 249 -15.82 -27.49 1.73
C TYR A 249 -16.37 -28.90 1.98
N LEU A 250 -17.09 -29.12 3.08
CA LEU A 250 -17.70 -30.42 3.42
C LEU A 250 -18.77 -30.82 2.41
N GLU A 251 -19.55 -29.86 1.91
CA GLU A 251 -20.58 -30.05 0.90
C GLU A 251 -20.04 -30.13 -0.54
N LYS A 252 -18.73 -29.95 -0.75
CA LYS A 252 -18.05 -29.96 -2.06
C LYS A 252 -18.64 -28.95 -3.06
N ARG A 253 -19.02 -27.77 -2.58
CA ARG A 253 -19.51 -26.64 -3.37
C ARG A 253 -18.60 -25.41 -3.24
N THR A 254 -18.78 -24.47 -4.15
CA THR A 254 -18.13 -23.16 -4.04
C THR A 254 -18.74 -22.38 -2.88
N ALA A 255 -17.89 -21.85 -2.00
CA ALA A 255 -18.31 -20.95 -0.93
C ALA A 255 -18.78 -19.59 -1.50
N LYS A 256 -19.73 -18.97 -0.81
CA LYS A 256 -20.26 -17.63 -1.16
C LYS A 256 -20.05 -16.70 0.02
N TYR A 257 -18.91 -16.07 0.04
CA TYR A 257 -18.52 -15.17 1.11
C TYR A 257 -19.26 -13.82 1.06
N GLN A 258 -19.41 -13.20 2.23
CA GLN A 258 -20.08 -11.91 2.40
C GLN A 258 -19.17 -10.82 2.98
N GLY A 259 -17.97 -11.18 3.44
CA GLY A 259 -17.02 -10.27 4.07
C GLY A 259 -17.29 -10.06 5.58
N LYS A 260 -17.98 -11.01 6.22
CA LYS A 260 -18.44 -10.89 7.63
C LYS A 260 -17.99 -12.06 8.49
#